data_4b1b63f8df6df66ae8bc62d410a8ae17
#
_entry.id   4b1b63f8df6df66ae8bc62d410a8ae17
#
_cell.length_a   1.000
_cell.length_b   1.000
_cell.length_c   1.000
_cell.angle_alpha   90.00
_cell.angle_beta   90.00
_cell.angle_gamma   90.00
#
_symmetry.space_group_name_H-M   'P 1'
#
loop_
_entity.id
_entity.type
_entity.pdbx_description
1 polymer ?
#
loop_
_entity_poly.entity_id
_entity_poly.type
_entity_poly.pdbx_seq_one_letter_code
_entity_poly.pdbx_strand_id
1 'polypeptide(L)'
;ILGHDFCTISLSDLLTPWPAIEKRIHAAGAGDFVVAFYNPVSLRRRTQLAAARNILMKYRGGDVPVLLASSLGRPEEALKFRSLGSLDIDEVDMLTTVMVGASTSRHLSLGRGEAVYTPRGYAKHLDRDDNTDADDRTLTSDSDDEMKGTGWETGA
;
A
#
# COMPACT_ATOMS: atom_id res chain seq x y z
N ILE A 1 5.95 0.63 1.38
CA ILE A 1 4.73 1.16 0.77
C ILE A 1 3.89 0.06 0.11
N LEU A 2 4.49 -0.94 -0.52
CA LEU A 2 3.80 -2.03 -1.23
C LEU A 2 3.35 -3.18 -0.30
N GLY A 3 2.99 -2.87 0.93
CA GLY A 3 2.54 -3.86 1.92
C GLY A 3 1.10 -4.36 1.74
N HIS A 4 0.31 -3.70 0.90
CA HIS A 4 -1.07 -4.01 0.54
C HIS A 4 -1.20 -4.19 -0.98
N ASP A 5 -2.42 -4.38 -1.48
CA ASP A 5 -2.68 -4.49 -2.92
C ASP A 5 -2.17 -3.25 -3.66
N PHE A 6 -1.49 -3.48 -4.75
CA PHE A 6 -0.92 -2.40 -5.55
C PHE A 6 -1.09 -2.66 -7.04
N CYS A 7 -1.05 -1.59 -7.82
CA CYS A 7 -1.02 -1.66 -9.26
C CYS A 7 0.04 -0.73 -9.84
N THR A 8 0.48 -1.02 -11.06
CA THR A 8 1.41 -0.17 -11.82
C THR A 8 0.72 0.40 -13.04
N ILE A 9 0.87 1.70 -13.27
CA ILE A 9 0.22 2.39 -14.40
C ILE A 9 1.27 3.25 -15.11
N SER A 10 1.42 3.03 -16.42
CA SER A 10 2.18 3.95 -17.28
C SER A 10 1.38 5.22 -17.53
N LEU A 11 2.00 6.39 -17.33
CA LEU A 11 1.41 7.66 -17.74
C LEU A 11 1.80 8.07 -19.17
N SER A 12 2.45 7.16 -19.93
CA SER A 12 2.76 7.42 -21.33
C SER A 12 1.53 7.19 -22.20
N ASP A 13 1.06 8.26 -22.82
CA ASP A 13 -0.05 8.26 -23.78
C ASP A 13 0.39 8.11 -25.25
N LEU A 14 1.66 7.70 -25.46
CA LEU A 14 2.20 7.50 -26.80
C LEU A 14 1.53 6.34 -27.55
N LEU A 15 1.31 5.22 -26.85
CA LEU A 15 0.71 4.01 -27.43
C LEU A 15 -0.67 3.69 -26.83
N THR A 16 -1.01 4.28 -25.71
CA THR A 16 -2.28 4.07 -25.01
C THR A 16 -3.02 5.40 -24.91
N PRO A 17 -4.23 5.55 -25.47
CA PRO A 17 -4.97 6.81 -25.39
C PRO A 17 -5.20 7.24 -23.93
N TRP A 18 -5.06 8.56 -23.66
CA TRP A 18 -5.22 9.11 -22.31
C TRP A 18 -6.53 8.69 -21.61
N PRO A 19 -7.72 8.66 -22.27
CA PRO A 19 -8.94 8.21 -21.60
C PRO A 19 -8.87 6.77 -21.05
N ALA A 20 -8.09 5.90 -21.67
CA ALA A 20 -7.89 4.54 -21.17
C ALA A 20 -6.99 4.50 -19.93
N ILE A 21 -5.96 5.36 -19.88
CA ILE A 21 -5.10 5.54 -18.72
C ILE A 21 -5.91 6.14 -17.57
N GLU A 22 -6.67 7.20 -17.83
CA GLU A 22 -7.53 7.87 -16.88
C GLU A 22 -8.54 6.91 -16.22
N LYS A 23 -9.18 6.04 -17.02
CA LYS A 23 -10.08 4.99 -16.51
C LYS A 23 -9.38 4.06 -15.52
N ARG A 24 -8.11 3.68 -15.79
CA ARG A 24 -7.32 2.83 -14.90
C ARG A 24 -6.99 3.55 -13.59
N ILE A 25 -6.68 4.84 -13.64
CA ILE A 25 -6.39 5.65 -12.46
C ILE A 25 -7.65 5.77 -11.58
N HIS A 26 -8.83 6.00 -12.19
CA HIS A 26 -10.11 6.01 -11.47
C HIS A 26 -10.40 4.66 -10.80
N ALA A 27 -10.18 3.54 -11.50
CA ALA A 27 -10.36 2.21 -10.94
C ALA A 27 -9.41 1.94 -9.76
N ALA A 28 -8.14 2.34 -9.89
CA ALA A 28 -7.16 2.23 -8.82
C ALA A 28 -7.49 3.11 -7.62
N GLY A 29 -8.04 4.31 -7.84
CA GLY A 29 -8.54 5.18 -6.79
C GLY A 29 -9.74 4.59 -6.07
N ALA A 30 -10.74 4.09 -6.81
CA ALA A 30 -11.95 3.49 -6.26
C ALA A 30 -11.68 2.19 -5.49
N GLY A 31 -10.69 1.40 -5.92
CA GLY A 31 -10.25 0.19 -5.22
C GLY A 31 -9.24 0.43 -4.11
N ASP A 32 -8.87 1.68 -3.85
CA ASP A 32 -7.88 2.10 -2.86
C ASP A 32 -6.52 1.39 -2.97
N PHE A 33 -6.09 1.06 -4.18
CA PHE A 33 -4.78 0.45 -4.43
C PHE A 33 -3.64 1.42 -4.14
N VAL A 34 -2.50 0.92 -3.68
CA VAL A 34 -1.23 1.63 -3.83
C VAL A 34 -0.91 1.71 -5.32
N VAL A 35 -0.59 2.88 -5.84
CA VAL A 35 -0.36 3.07 -7.28
C VAL A 35 1.10 3.46 -7.54
N ALA A 36 1.79 2.68 -8.37
CA ALA A 36 3.11 3.03 -8.87
C ALA A 36 2.99 3.55 -10.31
N PHE A 37 3.21 4.84 -10.50
CA PHE A 37 3.29 5.45 -11.84
C PHE A 37 4.71 5.37 -12.38
N TYR A 38 4.85 4.84 -13.60
CA TYR A 38 6.10 4.89 -14.36
C TYR A 38 5.91 5.68 -15.65
N ASN A 39 6.99 6.15 -16.27
CA ASN A 39 6.97 7.18 -17.31
C ASN A 39 6.11 8.39 -16.90
N PRO A 40 6.32 8.95 -15.70
CA PRO A 40 5.40 9.93 -15.13
C PRO A 40 5.37 11.24 -15.91
N VAL A 41 6.51 11.65 -16.46
CA VAL A 41 6.67 12.85 -17.24
C VAL A 41 7.61 12.60 -18.43
N SER A 42 7.61 13.50 -19.41
CA SER A 42 8.64 13.61 -20.46
C SER A 42 8.85 15.08 -20.81
N LEU A 43 9.82 15.38 -21.68
CA LEU A 43 10.07 16.76 -22.13
C LEU A 43 8.82 17.44 -22.71
N ARG A 44 7.92 16.67 -23.33
CA ARG A 44 6.71 17.18 -23.99
C ARG A 44 5.42 16.89 -23.21
N ARG A 45 5.50 16.16 -22.10
CA ARG A 45 4.34 15.63 -21.37
C ARG A 45 4.55 15.78 -19.88
N ARG A 46 3.93 16.80 -19.30
CA ARG A 46 4.00 17.11 -17.86
C ARG A 46 2.63 17.19 -17.18
N THR A 47 1.54 17.21 -17.96
CA THR A 47 0.17 17.39 -17.44
C THR A 47 -0.45 16.10 -16.93
N GLN A 48 -0.02 14.94 -17.43
CA GLN A 48 -0.60 13.64 -17.12
C GLN A 48 -0.42 13.28 -15.64
N LEU A 49 0.75 13.54 -15.06
CA LEU A 49 0.99 13.29 -13.64
C LEU A 49 0.13 14.21 -12.75
N ALA A 50 -0.02 15.49 -13.13
CA ALA A 50 -0.90 16.42 -12.44
C ALA A 50 -2.37 15.96 -12.51
N ALA A 51 -2.83 15.50 -13.68
CA ALA A 51 -4.16 14.94 -13.85
C ALA A 51 -4.36 13.68 -13.00
N ALA A 52 -3.38 12.75 -13.00
CA ALA A 52 -3.41 11.54 -12.19
C ALA A 52 -3.50 11.87 -10.68
N ARG A 53 -2.69 12.83 -10.19
CA ARG A 53 -2.78 13.35 -8.82
C ARG A 53 -4.18 13.86 -8.51
N ASN A 54 -4.74 14.71 -9.36
CA ASN A 54 -6.06 15.31 -9.14
C ASN A 54 -7.19 14.26 -9.17
N ILE A 55 -7.05 13.19 -9.96
CA ILE A 55 -8.00 12.07 -9.96
C ILE A 55 -7.92 11.33 -8.63
N LEU A 56 -6.72 10.95 -8.18
CA LEU A 56 -6.55 10.21 -6.93
C LEU A 56 -7.02 11.02 -5.71
N MET A 57 -6.84 12.34 -5.71
CA MET A 57 -7.34 13.22 -4.65
C MET A 57 -8.87 13.23 -4.50
N LYS A 58 -9.63 12.73 -5.48
CA LYS A 58 -11.09 12.54 -5.36
C LYS A 58 -11.46 11.32 -4.51
N TYR A 59 -10.54 10.38 -4.32
CA TYR A 59 -10.77 9.12 -3.63
C TYR A 59 -10.07 9.04 -2.27
N ARG A 60 -9.00 9.83 -2.06
CA ARG A 60 -8.19 9.81 -0.84
C ARG A 60 -7.68 11.20 -0.50
N GLY A 61 -7.36 11.43 0.77
CA GLY A 61 -6.91 12.74 1.26
C GLY A 61 -5.58 13.20 0.65
N GLY A 62 -5.36 14.51 0.66
CA GLY A 62 -4.10 15.10 0.20
C GLY A 62 -2.89 14.79 1.09
N ASP A 63 -3.09 14.27 2.28
CA ASP A 63 -2.09 13.85 3.26
C ASP A 63 -1.51 12.44 3.00
N VAL A 64 -2.15 11.68 2.08
CA VAL A 64 -1.65 10.34 1.70
C VAL A 64 -0.19 10.44 1.22
N PRO A 65 0.71 9.58 1.75
CA PRO A 65 2.12 9.66 1.43
C PRO A 65 2.41 9.26 -0.01
N VAL A 66 3.35 9.99 -0.60
CA VAL A 66 3.91 9.74 -1.93
C VAL A 66 5.42 9.54 -1.80
N LEU A 67 5.93 8.48 -2.40
CA LEU A 67 7.35 8.21 -2.53
C LEU A 67 7.79 8.47 -3.98
N LEU A 68 8.73 9.37 -4.16
CA LEU A 68 9.44 9.59 -5.41
C LEU A 68 10.74 8.80 -5.37
N ALA A 69 10.85 7.79 -6.20
CA ALA A 69 12.01 6.92 -6.29
C ALA A 69 12.70 7.16 -7.64
N SER A 70 13.78 7.94 -7.62
CA SER A 70 14.50 8.39 -8.82
C SER A 70 15.76 7.58 -9.02
N SER A 71 16.09 7.27 -10.28
CA SER A 71 17.36 6.63 -10.70
C SER A 71 17.70 5.34 -9.92
N LEU A 72 16.72 4.53 -9.55
CA LEU A 72 16.91 3.31 -8.76
C LEU A 72 17.99 2.41 -9.37
N GLY A 73 18.92 1.93 -8.53
CA GLY A 73 20.05 1.09 -8.92
C GLY A 73 21.17 1.83 -9.67
N ARG A 74 21.18 3.16 -9.66
CA ARG A 74 22.21 4.02 -10.28
C ARG A 74 22.93 4.85 -9.22
N PRO A 75 24.11 5.44 -9.52
CA PRO A 75 24.83 6.30 -8.57
C PRO A 75 24.00 7.48 -8.05
N GLU A 76 23.08 8.00 -8.88
CA GLU A 76 22.22 9.14 -8.56
C GLU A 76 20.89 8.72 -7.92
N GLU A 77 20.81 7.50 -7.37
CA GLU A 77 19.60 7.02 -6.68
C GLU A 77 19.19 7.99 -5.58
N ALA A 78 17.92 8.37 -5.59
CA ALA A 78 17.35 9.25 -4.59
C ALA A 78 15.91 8.87 -4.25
N LEU A 79 15.58 8.95 -2.96
CA LEU A 79 14.22 8.79 -2.45
C LEU A 79 13.76 10.10 -1.83
N LYS A 80 12.58 10.57 -2.23
CA LYS A 80 11.94 11.75 -1.63
C LYS A 80 10.54 11.38 -1.18
N PHE A 81 10.18 11.86 0.00
CA PHE A 81 8.85 11.66 0.58
C PHE A 81 8.03 12.95 0.46
N ARG A 82 6.78 12.81 0.03
CA ARG A 82 5.82 13.91 -0.14
C ARG A 82 4.45 13.45 0.32
N SER A 83 3.49 14.36 0.37
CA SER A 83 2.08 14.03 0.42
C SER A 83 1.46 14.19 -0.98
N LEU A 84 0.31 13.56 -1.22
CA LEU A 84 -0.39 13.65 -2.51
C LEU A 84 -0.74 15.09 -2.86
N GLY A 85 -1.16 15.88 -1.86
CA GLY A 85 -1.50 17.30 -2.04
C GLY A 85 -0.29 18.19 -2.29
N SER A 86 0.88 17.84 -1.75
CA SER A 86 2.13 18.62 -1.89
C SER A 86 3.05 18.11 -3.01
N LEU A 87 2.61 17.10 -3.79
CA LEU A 87 3.40 16.57 -4.91
C LEU A 87 3.65 17.66 -5.96
N ASP A 88 4.89 18.07 -6.08
CA ASP A 88 5.35 18.98 -7.12
C ASP A 88 5.77 18.18 -8.36
N ILE A 89 5.15 18.48 -9.49
CA ILE A 89 5.44 17.81 -10.78
C ILE A 89 6.83 18.18 -11.29
N ASP A 90 7.34 19.34 -10.91
CA ASP A 90 8.65 19.82 -11.37
C ASP A 90 9.82 19.08 -10.69
N GLU A 91 9.58 18.40 -9.57
CA GLU A 91 10.55 17.51 -8.92
C GLU A 91 10.70 16.14 -9.62
N VAL A 92 9.84 15.84 -10.59
CA VAL A 92 9.73 14.51 -11.22
C VAL A 92 10.34 14.53 -12.61
N ASP A 93 11.16 13.54 -12.89
CA ASP A 93 11.76 13.28 -14.21
C ASP A 93 11.35 11.92 -14.79
N MET A 94 11.88 11.57 -15.96
CA MET A 94 11.59 10.30 -16.63
C MET A 94 12.14 9.07 -15.89
N LEU A 95 13.15 9.24 -15.04
CA LEU A 95 13.80 8.17 -14.29
C LEU A 95 13.15 7.97 -12.91
N THR A 96 12.06 8.70 -12.63
CA THR A 96 11.36 8.65 -11.37
C THR A 96 10.15 7.72 -11.45
N THR A 97 10.04 6.80 -10.50
CA THR A 97 8.80 6.09 -10.20
C THR A 97 8.07 6.85 -9.10
N VAL A 98 6.81 7.21 -9.33
CA VAL A 98 5.97 7.92 -8.37
C VAL A 98 5.04 6.91 -7.72
N MET A 99 5.25 6.59 -6.44
CA MET A 99 4.41 5.66 -5.69
C MET A 99 3.47 6.43 -4.77
N VAL A 100 2.17 6.32 -5.01
CA VAL A 100 1.11 6.94 -4.21
C VAL A 100 0.51 5.89 -3.29
N GLY A 101 0.50 6.14 -1.99
CA GLY A 101 -0.06 5.24 -1.00
C GLY A 101 -1.57 5.05 -1.12
N ALA A 102 -2.12 4.00 -0.51
CA ALA A 102 -3.54 3.83 -0.24
C ALA A 102 -4.00 4.79 0.88
N SER A 103 -5.30 4.92 1.12
CA SER A 103 -5.84 5.79 2.18
C SER A 103 -5.30 5.44 3.58
N THR A 104 -4.94 4.17 3.79
CA THR A 104 -4.37 3.67 5.04
C THR A 104 -2.86 3.78 5.14
N SER A 105 -2.16 4.17 4.07
CA SER A 105 -0.70 4.32 4.07
C SER A 105 -0.25 5.39 5.06
N ARG A 106 0.89 5.16 5.68
CA ARG A 106 1.47 6.05 6.70
C ARG A 106 2.91 6.38 6.37
N HIS A 107 3.27 7.63 6.58
CA HIS A 107 4.64 8.11 6.58
C HIS A 107 5.17 8.09 8.02
N LEU A 108 6.34 7.51 8.22
CA LEU A 108 7.00 7.40 9.52
C LEU A 108 8.36 8.06 9.46
N SER A 109 8.64 8.90 10.44
CA SER A 109 9.99 9.38 10.74
C SER A 109 10.61 8.47 11.80
N LEU A 110 11.60 7.70 11.40
CA LEU A 110 12.31 6.76 12.26
C LEU A 110 13.68 7.36 12.60
N GLY A 111 14.25 7.03 13.77
CA GLY A 111 15.56 7.57 14.18
C GLY A 111 16.71 7.33 13.20
N ARG A 112 16.53 6.47 12.22
CA ARG A 112 17.48 6.14 11.13
C ARG A 112 17.00 6.52 9.73
N GLY A 113 15.96 7.38 9.62
CA GLY A 113 15.42 7.86 8.34
C GLY A 113 13.91 7.84 8.26
N GLU A 114 13.41 8.06 7.07
CA GLU A 114 11.98 8.09 6.76
C GLU A 114 11.54 6.79 6.08
N ALA A 115 10.30 6.38 6.31
CA ALA A 115 9.71 5.22 5.67
C ALA A 115 8.22 5.44 5.38
N VAL A 116 7.72 4.80 4.34
CA VAL A 116 6.28 4.71 4.07
C VAL A 116 5.87 3.25 4.10
N TYR A 117 4.82 2.94 4.82
CA TYR A 117 4.24 1.60 4.83
C TYR A 117 2.72 1.65 4.66
N THR A 118 2.15 0.55 4.18
CA THR A 118 0.72 0.36 4.06
C THR A 118 0.33 -0.85 4.90
N PRO A 119 -0.47 -0.68 5.99
CA PRO A 119 -0.87 -1.78 6.86
C PRO A 119 -1.82 -2.74 6.14
N ARG A 120 -1.73 -4.04 6.44
CA ARG A 120 -2.61 -5.08 5.88
C ARG A 120 -3.92 -5.30 6.65
N GLY A 121 -4.37 -4.32 7.42
CA GLY A 121 -5.64 -4.42 8.14
C GLY A 121 -5.61 -5.23 9.44
N TYR A 122 -4.46 -5.74 9.87
CA TYR A 122 -4.31 -6.44 11.16
C TYR A 122 -4.44 -5.51 12.39
N ALA A 123 -4.40 -4.19 12.19
CA ALA A 123 -4.53 -3.21 13.27
C ALA A 123 -5.86 -3.33 14.05
N LYS A 124 -6.93 -3.82 13.42
CA LYS A 124 -8.22 -4.06 14.12
C LYS A 124 -8.20 -5.26 15.07
N HIS A 125 -7.19 -6.12 15.00
CA HIS A 125 -7.04 -7.27 15.90
C HIS A 125 -6.14 -6.95 17.10
N LEU A 126 -5.20 -6.00 16.96
CA LEU A 126 -4.31 -5.60 18.06
C LEU A 126 -5.02 -4.78 19.12
N ASP A 127 -6.06 -4.02 18.75
CA ASP A 127 -6.87 -3.24 19.71
C ASP A 127 -7.91 -4.09 20.46
N ARG A 128 -8.04 -5.39 20.15
CA ARG A 128 -8.98 -6.30 20.82
C ARG A 128 -8.34 -7.16 21.90
N ASP A 129 -7.04 -7.34 21.90
CA ASP A 129 -6.36 -8.27 22.81
C ASP A 129 -5.89 -7.64 24.14
N ASP A 130 -6.00 -6.29 24.30
CA ASP A 130 -5.58 -5.61 25.53
C ASP A 130 -6.70 -5.47 26.60
N ASN A 131 -7.91 -6.07 26.39
CA ASN A 131 -9.00 -5.92 27.37
C ASN A 131 -9.74 -7.19 27.75
N THR A 132 -9.14 -8.38 27.57
CA THR A 132 -9.73 -9.64 28.06
C THR A 132 -8.67 -10.60 28.57
N ASP A 133 -7.96 -10.25 29.64
CA ASP A 133 -7.30 -11.23 30.51
C ASP A 133 -7.08 -10.67 31.92
N ALA A 134 -8.16 -10.37 32.59
CA ALA A 134 -8.20 -10.27 34.04
C ALA A 134 -9.58 -10.74 34.50
N ASP A 135 -9.81 -12.02 34.49
CA ASP A 135 -10.55 -12.78 35.49
C ASP A 135 -10.94 -14.16 34.92
N ASP A 136 -10.32 -15.20 35.32
CA ASP A 136 -10.84 -16.48 35.79
C ASP A 136 -9.75 -17.55 35.79
N ARG A 137 -8.92 -17.52 36.85
CA ARG A 137 -8.19 -18.72 37.30
C ARG A 137 -8.90 -19.27 38.51
N THR A 138 -9.97 -20.02 38.28
CA THR A 138 -10.42 -21.02 39.25
C THR A 138 -10.07 -22.41 38.74
N LEU A 139 -9.04 -22.93 39.41
CA LEU A 139 -8.68 -24.34 39.39
C LEU A 139 -9.86 -25.17 39.88
N THR A 140 -10.34 -26.11 39.07
CA THR A 140 -10.96 -27.33 39.57
C THR A 140 -10.27 -28.53 38.96
N SER A 141 -9.49 -29.20 39.78
CA SER A 141 -9.09 -30.58 39.64
C SER A 141 -10.32 -31.46 39.74
N ASP A 142 -10.45 -32.46 38.90
CA ASP A 142 -10.77 -33.85 39.27
C ASP A 142 -10.90 -34.70 38.01
N SER A 143 -10.01 -35.64 37.92
CA SER A 143 -10.13 -37.10 37.99
C SER A 143 -10.81 -37.84 36.81
N ASP A 144 -9.96 -38.65 36.19
CA ASP A 144 -10.19 -40.04 35.82
C ASP A 144 -11.42 -40.42 34.96
N ASP A 145 -11.26 -40.97 33.82
CA ASP A 145 -11.29 -42.43 33.61
C ASP A 145 -11.63 -42.81 32.14
N GLU A 146 -11.06 -43.91 31.77
CA GLU A 146 -11.47 -44.90 30.78
C GLU A 146 -11.14 -44.75 29.27
N MET A 147 -10.16 -45.56 28.96
CA MET A 147 -9.91 -46.20 27.66
C MET A 147 -11.07 -47.04 27.17
N LYS A 148 -11.31 -46.99 25.86
CA LYS A 148 -11.73 -48.08 24.95
C LYS A 148 -11.67 -47.48 23.53
N GLY A 149 -10.83 -47.83 22.60
CA GLY A 149 -10.49 -49.12 22.05
C GLY A 149 -11.47 -49.51 20.93
N THR A 150 -10.93 -49.55 19.70
CA THR A 150 -11.41 -50.19 18.45
C THR A 150 -11.53 -49.14 17.33
N GLY A 151 -10.99 -49.29 16.17
CA GLY A 151 -10.48 -50.40 15.40
C GLY A 151 -10.51 -49.91 13.96
N TRP A 152 -9.34 -49.84 13.31
CA TRP A 152 -9.26 -49.54 11.89
C TRP A 152 -9.39 -50.83 11.12
N GLU A 153 -10.46 -51.00 10.34
CA GLU A 153 -10.48 -52.02 9.29
C GLU A 153 -10.33 -51.40 7.92
N THR A 154 -9.30 -51.89 7.25
CA THR A 154 -9.05 -51.76 5.82
C THR A 154 -9.97 -52.69 5.07
N GLY A 155 -10.50 -52.22 3.93
CA GLY A 155 -11.26 -53.07 3.03
C GLY A 155 -11.39 -52.52 1.63
N ALA A 156 -10.63 -53.20 0.74
CA ALA A 156 -10.78 -53.39 -0.71
C ALA A 156 -10.98 -52.15 -1.61
#